data_bde652f0b7c8b9cf611e7f34e1058c0b
#
_entry.id   bde652f0b7c8b9cf611e7f34e1058c0b
#
_cell.length_a   1.000
_cell.length_b   1.000
_cell.length_c   1.000
_cell.angle_alpha   90.00
_cell.angle_beta   90.00
_cell.angle_gamma   90.00
#
_symmetry.space_group_name_H-M   'P 1'
#
loop_
_entity.id
_entity.type
_entity.pdbx_description
1 polymer ?
#
loop_
_entity_poly.entity_id
_entity_poly.type
_entity_poly.pdbx_seq_one_letter_code
_entity_poly.pdbx_strand_id
1 'polypeptide(L)'
;MQDIRSIPALEVVLNNLSLHPIVRHEAAEALGAIGLESVIPILKSSLTLDPAQEVRETCELALSRIEEMTNSVAGESSLFLSVDPAAPASCSSVKELREILLNENKCIYEQYAALFALWNLGDNDAISAIIESLGAKSALLRHEVAYVLGQLQNKKASDALSQVLRDVHEHPMVRHEAAEALGSIAGQVAVLGEGAVPS
;
A
#
# COMPACT_ATOMS: atom_id res chain seq x y z
N MET A 1 11.86 6.59 -8.36
CA MET A 1 12.87 7.69 -8.51
C MET A 1 12.27 8.96 -7.91
N GLN A 2 12.88 9.52 -6.88
CA GLN A 2 12.42 10.72 -6.16
C GLN A 2 12.98 11.98 -6.86
N ASP A 3 12.56 12.23 -8.10
CA ASP A 3 13.03 13.41 -8.83
C ASP A 3 12.18 14.63 -8.48
N ILE A 4 12.77 15.56 -7.73
CA ILE A 4 12.11 16.80 -7.30
C ILE A 4 11.62 17.67 -8.47
N ARG A 5 12.17 17.51 -9.66
CA ARG A 5 11.73 18.23 -10.87
C ARG A 5 10.34 17.80 -11.33
N SER A 6 9.85 16.65 -10.88
CA SER A 6 8.50 16.15 -11.21
C SER A 6 7.40 16.82 -10.37
N ILE A 7 7.73 17.47 -9.25
CA ILE A 7 6.74 18.06 -8.34
C ILE A 7 5.72 18.95 -9.07
N PRO A 8 6.10 19.92 -9.91
CA PRO A 8 5.11 20.79 -10.56
C PRO A 8 4.12 20.03 -11.45
N ALA A 9 4.57 18.95 -12.11
CA ALA A 9 3.70 18.14 -12.94
C ALA A 9 2.74 17.29 -12.07
N LEU A 10 3.22 16.72 -10.96
CA LEU A 10 2.41 15.94 -10.03
C LEU A 10 1.35 16.81 -9.34
N GLU A 11 1.68 18.05 -8.98
CA GLU A 11 0.73 19.02 -8.41
C GLU A 11 -0.40 19.35 -9.39
N VAL A 12 -0.08 19.54 -10.68
CA VAL A 12 -1.09 19.75 -11.73
C VAL A 12 -2.00 18.54 -11.84
N VAL A 13 -1.47 17.32 -11.81
CA VAL A 13 -2.24 16.07 -11.88
C VAL A 13 -3.15 15.94 -10.67
N LEU A 14 -2.63 16.12 -9.46
CA LEU A 14 -3.39 15.97 -8.20
C LEU A 14 -4.56 16.97 -8.12
N ASN A 15 -4.36 18.22 -8.55
CA ASN A 15 -5.40 19.25 -8.54
C ASN A 15 -6.44 19.11 -9.65
N ASN A 16 -6.21 18.27 -10.65
CA ASN A 16 -7.10 18.16 -11.79
C ASN A 16 -8.24 17.16 -11.54
N LEU A 17 -9.34 17.64 -10.97
CA LEU A 17 -10.52 16.83 -10.65
C LEU A 17 -11.21 16.21 -11.89
N SER A 18 -10.84 16.60 -13.13
CA SER A 18 -11.34 15.96 -14.34
C SER A 18 -10.63 14.62 -14.65
N LEU A 19 -9.48 14.38 -14.02
CA LEU A 19 -8.77 13.09 -14.13
C LEU A 19 -9.42 12.03 -13.23
N HIS A 20 -9.24 10.77 -13.62
CA HIS A 20 -9.72 9.65 -12.83
C HIS A 20 -9.07 9.66 -11.43
N PRO A 21 -9.79 9.29 -10.34
CA PRO A 21 -9.23 9.25 -8.99
C PRO A 21 -7.93 8.46 -8.86
N ILE A 22 -7.80 7.34 -9.57
CA ILE A 22 -6.57 6.53 -9.58
C ILE A 22 -5.36 7.36 -10.02
N VAL A 23 -5.50 8.20 -11.04
CA VAL A 23 -4.39 9.04 -11.54
C VAL A 23 -3.98 10.09 -10.51
N ARG A 24 -4.95 10.66 -9.78
CA ARG A 24 -4.69 11.62 -8.72
C ARG A 24 -4.09 10.96 -7.48
N HIS A 25 -4.56 9.75 -7.14
CA HIS A 25 -3.97 8.92 -6.10
C HIS A 25 -2.47 8.67 -6.37
N GLU A 26 -2.10 8.21 -7.55
CA GLU A 26 -0.71 7.99 -7.96
C GLU A 26 0.14 9.27 -7.84
N ALA A 27 -0.43 10.42 -8.20
CA ALA A 27 0.27 11.70 -8.04
C ALA A 27 0.50 12.06 -6.56
N ALA A 28 -0.48 11.83 -5.68
CA ALA A 28 -0.35 12.04 -4.24
C ALA A 28 0.68 11.09 -3.62
N GLU A 29 0.68 9.82 -4.02
CA GLU A 29 1.66 8.83 -3.58
C GLU A 29 3.08 9.21 -4.00
N ALA A 30 3.27 9.61 -5.26
CA ALA A 30 4.56 10.08 -5.76
C ALA A 30 5.06 11.32 -5.01
N LEU A 31 4.18 12.28 -4.67
CA LEU A 31 4.53 13.45 -3.86
C LEU A 31 4.94 13.03 -2.43
N GLY A 32 4.23 12.10 -1.82
CA GLY A 32 4.57 11.51 -0.53
C GLY A 32 5.92 10.78 -0.56
N ALA A 33 6.19 10.04 -1.64
CA ALA A 33 7.45 9.35 -1.84
C ALA A 33 8.65 10.31 -2.00
N ILE A 34 8.45 11.49 -2.62
CA ILE A 34 9.46 12.57 -2.69
C ILE A 34 9.74 13.13 -1.29
N GLY A 35 8.73 13.26 -0.44
CA GLY A 35 8.88 13.50 0.98
C GLY A 35 9.34 14.91 1.36
N LEU A 36 9.16 15.93 0.52
CA LEU A 36 9.57 17.30 0.79
C LEU A 36 8.46 18.09 1.48
N GLU A 37 8.83 18.92 2.46
CA GLU A 37 7.89 19.82 3.14
C GLU A 37 7.15 20.78 2.18
N SER A 38 7.76 21.10 1.04
CA SER A 38 7.15 21.99 0.04
C SER A 38 5.86 21.46 -0.55
N VAL A 39 5.62 20.13 -0.53
CA VAL A 39 4.39 19.52 -1.06
C VAL A 39 3.26 19.42 -0.03
N ILE A 40 3.53 19.71 1.26
CA ILE A 40 2.54 19.64 2.34
C ILE A 40 1.27 20.48 2.03
N PRO A 41 1.38 21.74 1.54
CA PRO A 41 0.19 22.56 1.30
C PRO A 41 -0.77 21.92 0.28
N ILE A 42 -0.26 21.32 -0.80
CA ILE A 42 -1.11 20.69 -1.82
C ILE A 42 -1.74 19.42 -1.30
N LEU A 43 -0.99 18.57 -0.57
CA LEU A 43 -1.53 17.35 0.03
C LEU A 43 -2.64 17.67 1.05
N LYS A 44 -2.47 18.70 1.90
CA LYS A 44 -3.51 19.16 2.83
C LYS A 44 -4.76 19.68 2.12
N SER A 45 -4.58 20.40 1.01
CA SER A 45 -5.70 20.86 0.19
C SER A 45 -6.49 19.68 -0.38
N SER A 46 -5.81 18.70 -0.99
CA SER A 46 -6.45 17.53 -1.59
C SER A 46 -7.07 16.60 -0.55
N LEU A 47 -6.43 16.43 0.62
CA LEU A 47 -7.02 15.70 1.76
C LEU A 47 -8.41 16.24 2.14
N THR A 48 -8.61 17.55 2.02
CA THR A 48 -9.85 18.19 2.43
C THR A 48 -10.88 18.28 1.30
N LEU A 49 -10.44 18.49 0.07
CA LEU A 49 -11.29 18.92 -1.03
C LEU A 49 -11.52 17.84 -2.10
N ASP A 50 -10.68 16.81 -2.19
CA ASP A 50 -10.87 15.78 -3.22
C ASP A 50 -12.13 14.95 -2.91
N PRO A 51 -13.03 14.75 -3.88
CA PRO A 51 -14.24 13.96 -3.68
C PRO A 51 -13.98 12.46 -3.48
N ALA A 52 -12.87 11.93 -3.99
CA ALA A 52 -12.52 10.51 -3.92
C ALA A 52 -11.86 10.17 -2.59
N GLN A 53 -12.34 9.12 -1.93
CA GLN A 53 -11.83 8.69 -0.62
C GLN A 53 -10.39 8.21 -0.73
N GLU A 54 -10.07 7.40 -1.75
CA GLU A 54 -8.74 6.87 -1.99
C GLU A 54 -7.68 7.97 -2.16
N VAL A 55 -8.03 9.10 -2.79
CA VAL A 55 -7.10 10.24 -2.94
C VAL A 55 -6.88 10.93 -1.60
N ARG A 56 -7.94 11.12 -0.81
CA ARG A 56 -7.80 11.72 0.53
C ARG A 56 -6.97 10.84 1.46
N GLU A 57 -7.23 9.54 1.49
CA GLU A 57 -6.47 8.57 2.28
C GLU A 57 -4.99 8.54 1.89
N THR A 58 -4.69 8.62 0.59
CA THR A 58 -3.30 8.72 0.10
C THR A 58 -2.63 10.01 0.55
N CYS A 59 -3.36 11.13 0.51
CA CYS A 59 -2.82 12.40 1.02
C CYS A 59 -2.56 12.34 2.53
N GLU A 60 -3.43 11.70 3.33
CA GLU A 60 -3.23 11.48 4.76
C GLU A 60 -1.97 10.65 5.01
N LEU A 61 -1.82 9.55 4.27
CA LEU A 61 -0.67 8.66 4.34
C LEU A 61 0.64 9.41 4.00
N ALA A 62 0.65 10.17 2.90
CA ALA A 62 1.78 10.96 2.46
C ALA A 62 2.19 12.03 3.49
N LEU A 63 1.22 12.72 4.10
CA LEU A 63 1.47 13.71 5.14
C LEU A 63 2.06 13.08 6.40
N SER A 64 1.51 11.96 6.86
CA SER A 64 2.01 11.23 8.03
C SER A 64 3.45 10.76 7.82
N ARG A 65 3.76 10.26 6.62
CA ARG A 65 5.11 9.88 6.25
C ARG A 65 6.10 11.05 6.29
N ILE A 66 5.72 12.21 5.71
CA ILE A 66 6.58 13.40 5.71
C ILE A 66 6.84 13.88 7.14
N GLU A 67 5.81 13.86 8.00
CA GLU A 67 5.93 14.21 9.40
C GLU A 67 6.89 13.27 10.15
N GLU A 68 6.79 11.96 9.92
CA GLU A 68 7.68 10.98 10.53
C GLU A 68 9.13 11.19 10.08
N MET A 69 9.36 11.41 8.79
CA MET A 69 10.70 11.69 8.26
C MET A 69 11.31 12.96 8.85
N THR A 70 10.51 13.97 9.11
CA THR A 70 10.95 15.24 9.69
C THR A 70 11.26 15.08 11.19
N ASN A 71 10.51 14.23 11.91
CA ASN A 71 10.66 13.99 13.34
C ASN A 71 11.75 12.94 13.66
N SER A 72 12.11 12.10 12.71
CA SER A 72 13.20 11.11 12.86
C SER A 72 14.53 11.85 12.99
N VAL A 73 15.15 11.76 14.16
CA VAL A 73 16.48 12.32 14.40
C VAL A 73 17.44 11.71 13.40
N ALA A 74 18.13 12.55 12.63
CA ALA A 74 19.12 12.16 11.65
C ALA A 74 20.18 11.23 12.27
N GLY A 75 20.05 9.93 12.11
CA GLY A 75 20.98 8.92 12.65
C GLY A 75 20.54 7.48 12.51
N GLU A 76 19.24 7.20 12.42
CA GLU A 76 18.78 5.85 12.13
C GLU A 76 18.47 5.73 10.63
N SER A 77 19.50 5.41 9.86
CA SER A 77 19.35 4.94 8.49
C SER A 77 18.48 3.68 8.53
N SER A 78 17.25 3.77 8.03
CA SER A 78 16.46 2.59 7.74
C SER A 78 17.33 1.64 6.91
N LEU A 79 17.49 0.39 7.37
CA LEU A 79 18.24 -0.65 6.68
C LEU A 79 17.61 -1.01 5.32
N PHE A 80 16.40 -0.56 5.07
CA PHE A 80 15.66 -0.76 3.85
C PHE A 80 15.57 0.56 3.07
N LEU A 81 16.17 0.57 1.89
CA LEU A 81 16.09 1.69 0.92
C LEU A 81 14.75 1.75 0.18
N SER A 82 13.74 0.99 0.63
CA SER A 82 12.41 1.02 0.04
C SER A 82 11.68 2.32 0.40
N VAL A 83 10.94 2.84 -0.55
CA VAL A 83 10.14 4.06 -0.40
C VAL A 83 8.71 3.66 -0.03
N ASP A 84 8.56 2.85 1.03
CA ASP A 84 7.26 2.38 1.48
C ASP A 84 6.40 3.55 2.00
N PRO A 85 5.08 3.51 1.78
CA PRO A 85 4.17 4.58 2.21
C PRO A 85 4.12 4.80 3.73
N ALA A 86 4.45 3.78 4.53
CA ALA A 86 4.59 3.87 5.98
C ALA A 86 5.74 3.01 6.47
N ALA A 87 6.40 3.41 7.57
CA ALA A 87 7.35 2.55 8.25
C ALA A 87 6.62 1.38 8.96
N PRO A 88 7.20 0.16 8.97
CA PRO A 88 6.61 -0.95 9.70
C PRO A 88 6.45 -0.63 11.20
N ALA A 89 5.32 -1.02 11.78
CA ALA A 89 5.09 -0.87 13.22
C ALA A 89 6.18 -1.61 14.03
N SER A 90 6.59 -1.03 15.14
CA SER A 90 7.62 -1.61 16.03
C SER A 90 7.16 -2.85 16.80
N CYS A 91 5.84 -3.11 16.85
CA CYS A 91 5.26 -4.31 17.42
C CYS A 91 5.56 -5.54 16.57
N SER A 92 5.88 -6.66 17.21
CA SER A 92 6.13 -7.97 16.56
C SER A 92 5.06 -9.02 16.86
N SER A 93 4.00 -8.67 17.60
CA SER A 93 2.90 -9.56 17.91
C SER A 93 1.90 -9.61 16.75
N VAL A 94 1.80 -10.74 16.04
CA VAL A 94 0.83 -10.93 14.95
C VAL A 94 -0.59 -10.60 15.40
N LYS A 95 -0.96 -10.97 16.64
CA LYS A 95 -2.29 -10.69 17.20
C LYS A 95 -2.55 -9.19 17.30
N GLU A 96 -1.62 -8.43 17.88
CA GLU A 96 -1.74 -6.98 18.03
C GLU A 96 -1.74 -6.27 16.68
N LEU A 97 -0.85 -6.66 15.77
CA LEU A 97 -0.78 -6.13 14.42
C LEU A 97 -2.08 -6.39 13.64
N ARG A 98 -2.64 -7.60 13.76
CA ARG A 98 -3.94 -7.92 13.16
C ARG A 98 -5.06 -7.05 13.73
N GLU A 99 -5.09 -6.82 15.06
CA GLU A 99 -6.08 -5.95 15.70
C GLU A 99 -5.96 -4.51 15.20
N ILE A 100 -4.75 -3.99 14.98
CA ILE A 100 -4.53 -2.66 14.40
C ILE A 100 -4.99 -2.63 12.94
N LEU A 101 -4.55 -3.59 12.12
CA LEU A 101 -4.84 -3.65 10.69
C LEU A 101 -6.34 -3.71 10.39
N LEU A 102 -7.10 -4.47 11.19
CA LEU A 102 -8.56 -4.66 11.01
C LEU A 102 -9.40 -3.59 11.70
N ASN A 103 -8.80 -2.68 12.46
CA ASN A 103 -9.54 -1.66 13.20
C ASN A 103 -9.86 -0.45 12.32
N GLU A 104 -11.09 -0.37 11.85
CA GLU A 104 -11.63 0.71 11.02
C GLU A 104 -11.60 2.12 11.67
N ASN A 105 -11.30 2.22 12.98
CA ASN A 105 -11.15 3.50 13.69
C ASN A 105 -9.70 3.97 13.77
N LYS A 106 -8.76 3.17 13.28
CA LYS A 106 -7.36 3.55 13.17
C LYS A 106 -7.15 4.41 11.92
N CYS A 107 -6.21 5.35 11.97
CA CYS A 107 -5.82 6.08 10.79
C CYS A 107 -5.15 5.15 9.76
N ILE A 108 -5.24 5.52 8.50
CA ILE A 108 -4.71 4.70 7.41
C ILE A 108 -3.21 4.42 7.58
N TYR A 109 -2.45 5.35 8.15
CA TYR A 109 -1.02 5.18 8.41
C TYR A 109 -0.73 4.06 9.41
N GLU A 110 -1.49 3.98 10.53
CA GLU A 110 -1.34 2.90 11.51
C GLU A 110 -1.67 1.53 10.90
N GLN A 111 -2.69 1.46 10.04
CA GLN A 111 -3.07 0.23 9.34
C GLN A 111 -1.98 -0.22 8.37
N TYR A 112 -1.39 0.70 7.60
CA TYR A 112 -0.27 0.42 6.71
C TYR A 112 0.98 -0.02 7.48
N ALA A 113 1.31 0.65 8.58
CA ALA A 113 2.44 0.27 9.43
C ALA A 113 2.27 -1.17 9.99
N ALA A 114 1.05 -1.55 10.37
CA ALA A 114 0.74 -2.90 10.81
C ALA A 114 0.83 -3.92 9.65
N LEU A 115 0.34 -3.57 8.46
CA LEU A 115 0.43 -4.39 7.25
C LEU A 115 1.90 -4.69 6.90
N PHE A 116 2.76 -3.68 6.87
CA PHE A 116 4.18 -3.86 6.55
C PHE A 116 4.93 -4.62 7.65
N ALA A 117 4.56 -4.46 8.91
CA ALA A 117 5.12 -5.28 9.98
C ALA A 117 4.72 -6.76 9.84
N LEU A 118 3.46 -7.06 9.49
CA LEU A 118 3.01 -8.42 9.18
C LEU A 118 3.71 -9.00 7.94
N TRP A 119 3.91 -8.18 6.91
CA TRP A 119 4.68 -8.57 5.73
C TRP A 119 6.11 -9.00 6.11
N ASN A 120 6.79 -8.20 6.92
CA ASN A 120 8.16 -8.51 7.38
C ASN A 120 8.23 -9.78 8.24
N LEU A 121 7.18 -10.11 8.99
CA LEU A 121 7.10 -11.38 9.74
C LEU A 121 6.95 -12.57 8.79
N GLY A 122 6.09 -12.48 7.79
CA GLY A 122 5.95 -13.41 6.69
C GLY A 122 5.56 -14.84 7.08
N ASP A 123 5.22 -15.10 8.33
CA ASP A 123 4.78 -16.41 8.79
C ASP A 123 3.31 -16.69 8.40
N ASN A 124 2.85 -17.92 8.65
CA ASN A 124 1.51 -18.34 8.24
C ASN A 124 0.39 -17.56 8.92
N ASP A 125 0.59 -17.11 10.14
CA ASP A 125 -0.41 -16.37 10.92
C ASP A 125 -0.46 -14.91 10.44
N ALA A 126 0.68 -14.31 10.15
CA ALA A 126 0.79 -13.00 9.55
C ALA A 126 0.12 -12.98 8.16
N ILE A 127 0.40 -13.96 7.30
CA ILE A 127 -0.24 -14.08 5.98
C ILE A 127 -1.76 -14.22 6.10
N SER A 128 -2.24 -14.99 7.07
CA SER A 128 -3.68 -15.15 7.31
C SER A 128 -4.34 -13.83 7.74
N ALA A 129 -3.67 -13.04 8.59
CA ALA A 129 -4.13 -11.71 9.00
C ALA A 129 -4.16 -10.73 7.82
N ILE A 130 -3.16 -10.77 6.94
CA ILE A 130 -3.12 -9.95 5.72
C ILE A 130 -4.26 -10.36 4.77
N ILE A 131 -4.50 -11.65 4.54
CA ILE A 131 -5.62 -12.12 3.69
C ILE A 131 -6.96 -11.63 4.24
N GLU A 132 -7.17 -11.68 5.56
CA GLU A 132 -8.41 -11.22 6.19
C GLU A 132 -8.67 -9.73 5.92
N SER A 133 -7.62 -8.91 5.84
CA SER A 133 -7.74 -7.48 5.60
C SER A 133 -8.14 -7.09 4.16
N LEU A 134 -8.24 -8.06 3.23
CA LEU A 134 -8.95 -7.84 1.96
C LEU A 134 -10.45 -7.48 2.16
N GLY A 135 -11.01 -7.70 3.35
CA GLY A 135 -12.36 -7.27 3.72
C GLY A 135 -12.45 -5.87 4.33
N ALA A 136 -11.37 -5.08 4.40
CA ALA A 136 -11.36 -3.73 4.95
C ALA A 136 -12.26 -2.78 4.14
N LYS A 137 -12.78 -1.71 4.78
CA LYS A 137 -13.64 -0.73 4.07
C LYS A 137 -12.86 0.13 3.08
N SER A 138 -11.65 0.55 3.44
CA SER A 138 -10.80 1.35 2.58
C SER A 138 -10.38 0.58 1.33
N ALA A 139 -10.72 1.10 0.15
CA ALA A 139 -10.26 0.54 -1.12
C ALA A 139 -8.73 0.70 -1.26
N LEU A 140 -8.18 1.79 -0.73
CA LEU A 140 -6.74 2.02 -0.72
C LEU A 140 -6.02 0.94 0.10
N LEU A 141 -6.53 0.60 1.29
CA LEU A 141 -5.94 -0.46 2.10
C LEU A 141 -6.06 -1.83 1.42
N ARG A 142 -7.22 -2.17 0.83
CA ARG A 142 -7.38 -3.45 0.10
C ARG A 142 -6.44 -3.56 -1.11
N HIS A 143 -6.19 -2.45 -1.80
CA HIS A 143 -5.22 -2.37 -2.89
C HIS A 143 -3.82 -2.72 -2.38
N GLU A 144 -3.33 -2.07 -1.32
CA GLU A 144 -2.03 -2.35 -0.74
C GLU A 144 -1.91 -3.79 -0.21
N VAL A 145 -2.98 -4.30 0.40
CA VAL A 145 -3.05 -5.70 0.84
C VAL A 145 -2.87 -6.66 -0.33
N ALA A 146 -3.53 -6.41 -1.46
CA ALA A 146 -3.37 -7.24 -2.66
C ALA A 146 -1.92 -7.18 -3.18
N TYR A 147 -1.31 -5.99 -3.22
CA TYR A 147 0.10 -5.80 -3.58
C TYR A 147 1.03 -6.62 -2.68
N VAL A 148 0.90 -6.48 -1.36
CA VAL A 148 1.73 -7.21 -0.39
C VAL A 148 1.57 -8.72 -0.55
N LEU A 149 0.36 -9.21 -0.76
CA LEU A 149 0.10 -10.64 -1.02
C LEU A 149 0.77 -11.13 -2.31
N GLY A 150 0.80 -10.28 -3.35
CA GLY A 150 1.54 -10.53 -4.58
C GLY A 150 3.05 -10.61 -4.36
N GLN A 151 3.62 -9.72 -3.55
CA GLN A 151 5.04 -9.71 -3.20
C GLN A 151 5.45 -10.91 -2.33
N LEU A 152 4.58 -11.35 -1.42
CA LEU A 152 4.79 -12.57 -0.61
C LEU A 152 4.77 -13.84 -1.45
N GLN A 153 4.15 -13.81 -2.63
CA GLN A 153 4.07 -14.94 -3.58
C GLN A 153 3.55 -16.24 -2.94
N ASN A 154 2.70 -16.11 -1.92
CA ASN A 154 2.19 -17.25 -1.18
C ASN A 154 0.87 -17.77 -1.78
N LYS A 155 0.84 -19.05 -2.16
CA LYS A 155 -0.33 -19.69 -2.77
C LYS A 155 -1.61 -19.61 -1.93
N LYS A 156 -1.51 -19.47 -0.61
CA LYS A 156 -2.69 -19.34 0.26
C LYS A 156 -3.54 -18.10 -0.09
N ALA A 157 -2.93 -17.06 -0.67
CA ALA A 157 -3.64 -15.86 -1.08
C ALA A 157 -4.44 -16.03 -2.39
N SER A 158 -4.15 -17.05 -3.20
CA SER A 158 -4.69 -17.18 -4.55
C SER A 158 -6.21 -17.25 -4.60
N ASP A 159 -6.84 -17.96 -3.65
CA ASP A 159 -8.31 -18.10 -3.64
C ASP A 159 -8.97 -16.76 -3.25
N ALA A 160 -8.44 -16.07 -2.25
CA ALA A 160 -8.94 -14.77 -1.81
C ALA A 160 -8.77 -13.70 -2.89
N LEU A 161 -7.60 -13.59 -3.50
CA LEU A 161 -7.33 -12.68 -4.62
C LEU A 161 -8.21 -12.99 -5.84
N SER A 162 -8.49 -14.29 -6.12
CA SER A 162 -9.40 -14.69 -7.19
C SER A 162 -10.84 -14.29 -6.91
N GLN A 163 -11.28 -14.26 -5.65
CA GLN A 163 -12.60 -13.77 -5.27
C GLN A 163 -12.68 -12.25 -5.49
N VAL A 164 -11.69 -11.50 -5.03
CA VAL A 164 -11.57 -10.05 -5.27
C VAL A 164 -11.63 -9.74 -6.76
N LEU A 165 -10.85 -10.43 -7.59
CA LEU A 165 -10.84 -10.19 -9.04
C LEU A 165 -12.19 -10.46 -9.71
N ARG A 166 -12.94 -11.47 -9.25
CA ARG A 166 -14.25 -11.84 -9.80
C ARG A 166 -15.39 -10.96 -9.32
N ASP A 167 -15.21 -10.26 -8.21
CA ASP A 167 -16.24 -9.35 -7.71
C ASP A 167 -16.31 -8.10 -8.61
N VAL A 168 -17.38 -8.02 -9.41
CA VAL A 168 -17.61 -6.89 -10.33
C VAL A 168 -17.96 -5.59 -9.61
N HIS A 169 -18.29 -5.65 -8.32
CA HIS A 169 -18.60 -4.49 -7.47
C HIS A 169 -17.39 -3.99 -6.68
N GLU A 170 -16.29 -4.75 -6.70
CA GLU A 170 -15.06 -4.31 -6.07
C GLU A 170 -14.45 -3.12 -6.82
N HIS A 171 -13.74 -2.27 -6.08
CA HIS A 171 -13.08 -1.08 -6.62
C HIS A 171 -12.10 -1.46 -7.76
N PRO A 172 -12.11 -0.76 -8.90
CA PRO A 172 -11.27 -1.12 -10.05
C PRO A 172 -9.78 -1.22 -9.72
N MET A 173 -9.26 -0.35 -8.84
CA MET A 173 -7.88 -0.34 -8.38
C MET A 173 -7.54 -1.66 -7.64
N VAL A 174 -8.41 -2.12 -6.76
CA VAL A 174 -8.22 -3.36 -5.98
C VAL A 174 -8.27 -4.59 -6.90
N ARG A 175 -9.20 -4.60 -7.87
CA ARG A 175 -9.29 -5.68 -8.86
C ARG A 175 -8.05 -5.75 -9.76
N HIS A 176 -7.54 -4.59 -10.16
CA HIS A 176 -6.32 -4.49 -10.95
C HIS A 176 -5.15 -5.11 -10.18
N GLU A 177 -4.93 -4.70 -8.94
CA GLU A 177 -3.86 -5.19 -8.10
C GLU A 177 -4.00 -6.69 -7.79
N ALA A 178 -5.22 -7.18 -7.56
CA ALA A 178 -5.46 -8.60 -7.38
C ALA A 178 -5.08 -9.44 -8.63
N ALA A 179 -5.26 -8.89 -9.82
CA ALA A 179 -4.84 -9.55 -11.07
C ALA A 179 -3.30 -9.61 -11.18
N GLU A 180 -2.60 -8.52 -10.86
CA GLU A 180 -1.13 -8.47 -10.85
C GLU A 180 -0.54 -9.42 -9.80
N ALA A 181 -1.11 -9.42 -8.59
CA ALA A 181 -0.72 -10.31 -7.51
C ALA A 181 -0.86 -11.80 -7.89
N LEU A 182 -1.98 -12.17 -8.53
CA LEU A 182 -2.19 -13.54 -9.04
C LEU A 182 -1.17 -13.91 -10.11
N GLY A 183 -0.84 -12.97 -11.01
CA GLY A 183 0.21 -13.17 -12.02
C GLY A 183 1.58 -13.41 -11.39
N SER A 184 1.93 -12.66 -10.36
CA SER A 184 3.18 -12.80 -9.59
C SER A 184 3.27 -14.16 -8.90
N ILE A 185 2.20 -14.61 -8.23
CA ILE A 185 2.13 -15.93 -7.58
C ILE A 185 2.23 -17.06 -8.60
N ALA A 186 1.55 -16.95 -9.74
CA ALA A 186 1.57 -17.97 -10.79
C ALA A 186 2.96 -18.09 -11.46
N GLY A 187 3.64 -16.96 -11.69
CA GLY A 187 4.98 -16.93 -12.26
C GLY A 187 6.00 -17.69 -11.42
N GLN A 188 5.94 -17.56 -10.09
CA GLN A 188 6.83 -18.30 -9.19
C GLN A 188 6.58 -19.81 -9.23
N VAL A 189 5.31 -20.24 -9.37
CA VAL A 189 4.96 -21.65 -9.48
C VAL A 189 5.54 -22.28 -10.75
N ALA A 190 5.53 -21.55 -11.85
CA ALA A 190 6.11 -22.02 -13.11
C ALA A 190 7.63 -22.21 -13.00
N VAL A 191 8.34 -21.23 -12.41
CA VAL A 191 9.80 -21.29 -12.22
C VAL A 191 10.21 -22.45 -11.30
N LEU A 192 9.46 -22.71 -10.23
CA LEU A 192 9.74 -23.82 -9.30
C LEU A 192 9.35 -25.20 -9.89
N GLY A 193 8.39 -25.23 -10.83
CA GLY A 193 7.94 -26.46 -11.51
C GLY A 193 8.90 -26.93 -12.61
N GLU A 194 9.61 -26.04 -13.26
CA GLU A 194 10.60 -26.37 -14.30
C GLU A 194 11.91 -26.94 -13.75
N GLY A 195 12.18 -26.80 -12.44
CA GLY A 195 13.35 -27.40 -11.79
C GLY A 195 13.25 -28.88 -11.45
N ALA A 196 12.10 -29.52 -11.66
CA ALA A 196 11.89 -30.97 -11.44
C ALA A 196 11.90 -31.72 -12.76
N VAL A 197 13.07 -31.78 -13.42
CA VAL A 197 13.30 -32.81 -14.48
C VAL A 197 13.67 -34.09 -13.75
N PRO A 198 12.86 -35.15 -13.82
CA PRO A 198 13.28 -36.45 -13.28
C PRO A 198 14.40 -37.01 -14.15
N SER A 199 15.48 -37.38 -13.52
CA SER A 199 16.57 -38.18 -14.08
C SER A 199 16.14 -39.60 -14.42
#